data_f9af8354bcc7d2b0e17697b365c65e1a
#
_entry.id   f9af8354bcc7d2b0e17697b365c65e1a
#
_cell.length_a   1.000
_cell.length_b   1.000
_cell.length_c   1.000
_cell.angle_alpha   90.00
_cell.angle_beta   90.00
_cell.angle_gamma   90.00
#
_symmetry.space_group_name_H-M   'P 1'
#
loop_
_entity.id
_entity.type
_entity.pdbx_description
1 polymer ?
#
loop_
_entity_poly.entity_id
_entity_poly.type
_entity_poly.pdbx_seq_one_letter_code
_entity_poly.pdbx_strand_id
1 'polypeptide(L)'
;PRGEIRGPFTLPSQVYSGTQHTYWVYVPAQYDPAVPSALMVFQDGQAFKDETGDMRAQNVMDNLIYRREIPVMIGVFINPGRRPDQPEPTPKNWGDRDTNRPTEYNSLDDRYARVITEELMPALAKDYNISRDPEMHGIGGSSSGAIAAFTVAWERPDHFRKVLSNVGSFVNLRGGHVYPEKVLAAEKKPIRVYLCDGRNDNRGLRRNGEYDETRDWFYQNVRLMKALTQKGYDVNYAWGMNNHGQKFGGAILPEMMRWLWRDGPVSTDPKDTVERGFRQPVAKKG
;
A
#
# COMPACT_ATOMS: atom_id res chain seq x y z
N PRO A 1 6.60 -6.34 20.99
CA PRO A 1 7.14 -7.43 20.16
C PRO A 1 7.48 -6.88 18.79
N ARG A 2 8.54 -7.37 18.19
CA ARG A 2 9.02 -6.95 16.90
C ARG A 2 8.88 -8.10 15.91
N GLY A 3 8.26 -7.85 14.77
CA GLY A 3 8.23 -8.77 13.64
C GLY A 3 9.56 -8.83 12.91
N GLU A 4 9.65 -9.71 11.95
CA GLU A 4 10.85 -9.98 11.14
C GLU A 4 10.61 -9.52 9.69
N ILE A 5 11.60 -8.88 9.08
CA ILE A 5 11.65 -8.62 7.64
C ILE A 5 12.50 -9.71 6.98
N ARG A 6 11.90 -10.49 6.11
CA ARG A 6 12.56 -11.53 5.31
C ARG A 6 12.78 -11.08 3.89
N GLY A 7 13.85 -11.49 3.29
CA GLY A 7 14.26 -11.09 1.94
C GLY A 7 15.57 -10.27 1.92
N PRO A 8 15.95 -9.70 0.78
CA PRO A 8 15.16 -9.54 -0.45
C PRO A 8 14.91 -10.86 -1.18
N PHE A 9 13.72 -10.98 -1.77
CA PHE A 9 13.36 -12.03 -2.70
C PHE A 9 13.21 -11.47 -4.11
N THR A 10 13.44 -12.30 -5.11
CA THR A 10 13.25 -11.93 -6.53
C THR A 10 12.04 -12.64 -7.10
N LEU A 11 11.15 -11.91 -7.74
CA LEU A 11 9.97 -12.40 -8.45
C LEU A 11 10.12 -12.10 -9.94
N PRO A 12 10.54 -13.07 -10.77
CA PRO A 12 10.50 -12.91 -12.23
C PRO A 12 9.06 -12.75 -12.71
N SER A 13 8.83 -11.80 -13.63
CA SER A 13 7.49 -11.56 -14.16
C SER A 13 7.29 -12.20 -15.54
N GLN A 14 6.19 -12.89 -15.71
CA GLN A 14 5.69 -13.33 -17.00
C GLN A 14 4.79 -12.27 -17.63
N VAL A 15 4.07 -11.52 -16.81
CA VAL A 15 3.18 -10.42 -17.26
C VAL A 15 3.99 -9.31 -17.92
N TYR A 16 5.13 -8.95 -17.32
CA TYR A 16 6.10 -8.01 -17.88
C TYR A 16 7.39 -8.75 -18.22
N SER A 17 7.35 -9.52 -19.29
CA SER A 17 8.45 -10.42 -19.72
C SER A 17 9.80 -9.70 -19.72
N GLY A 18 10.82 -10.37 -19.18
CA GLY A 18 12.18 -9.84 -19.05
C GLY A 18 12.40 -8.91 -17.86
N THR A 19 11.37 -8.71 -17.02
CA THR A 19 11.51 -7.95 -15.78
C THR A 19 11.43 -8.85 -14.56
N GLN A 20 11.88 -8.32 -13.44
CA GLN A 20 11.78 -8.94 -12.12
C GLN A 20 11.44 -7.89 -11.06
N HIS A 21 10.73 -8.30 -10.02
CA HIS A 21 10.42 -7.47 -8.86
C HIS A 21 11.22 -7.93 -7.66
N THR A 22 11.76 -7.00 -6.89
CA THR A 22 12.33 -7.30 -5.57
C THR A 22 11.28 -7.07 -4.52
N TYR A 23 11.12 -8.00 -3.58
CA TYR A 23 10.19 -7.85 -2.48
C TYR A 23 10.74 -8.37 -1.16
N TRP A 24 10.15 -7.88 -0.08
CA TRP A 24 10.41 -8.32 1.29
C TRP A 24 9.09 -8.67 1.95
N VAL A 25 9.16 -9.58 2.91
CA VAL A 25 8.00 -10.02 3.68
C VAL A 25 8.20 -9.69 5.14
N TYR A 26 7.30 -8.89 5.70
CA TYR A 26 7.19 -8.68 7.13
C TYR A 26 6.31 -9.78 7.73
N VAL A 27 6.85 -10.47 8.72
CA VAL A 27 6.16 -11.50 9.49
C VAL A 27 6.04 -11.00 10.93
N PRO A 28 4.82 -10.70 11.43
CA PRO A 28 4.65 -10.22 12.79
C PRO A 28 5.00 -11.30 13.82
N ALA A 29 5.42 -10.88 15.01
CA ALA A 29 5.75 -11.81 16.10
C ALA A 29 4.56 -12.71 16.52
N GLN A 30 3.33 -12.28 16.21
CA GLN A 30 2.09 -12.98 16.53
C GLN A 30 1.65 -13.95 15.41
N TYR A 31 2.41 -14.04 14.31
CA TYR A 31 2.03 -14.93 13.21
C TYR A 31 2.01 -16.39 13.64
N ASP A 32 0.89 -17.06 13.35
CA ASP A 32 0.71 -18.49 13.55
C ASP A 32 0.38 -19.15 12.19
N PRO A 33 1.22 -20.06 11.68
CA PRO A 33 0.98 -20.69 10.38
C PRO A 33 -0.28 -21.58 10.36
N ALA A 34 -0.84 -21.94 11.53
CA ALA A 34 -2.10 -22.67 11.62
C ALA A 34 -3.33 -21.78 11.39
N VAL A 35 -3.18 -20.45 11.52
CA VAL A 35 -4.27 -19.48 11.39
C VAL A 35 -4.09 -18.63 10.14
N PRO A 36 -5.09 -18.54 9.23
CA PRO A 36 -5.00 -17.67 8.06
C PRO A 36 -4.82 -16.21 8.49
N SER A 37 -3.75 -15.56 8.03
CA SER A 37 -3.46 -14.17 8.36
C SER A 37 -4.00 -13.21 7.29
N ALA A 38 -4.21 -11.95 7.68
CA ALA A 38 -4.44 -10.88 6.72
C ALA A 38 -3.17 -10.60 5.90
N LEU A 39 -3.33 -9.85 4.80
CA LEU A 39 -2.26 -9.43 3.90
C LEU A 39 -2.32 -7.92 3.68
N MET A 40 -1.19 -7.24 3.79
CA MET A 40 -1.03 -5.85 3.36
C MET A 40 0.17 -5.71 2.42
N VAL A 41 -0.08 -5.27 1.19
CA VAL A 41 0.97 -5.08 0.16
C VAL A 41 1.26 -3.60 -0.02
N PHE A 42 2.52 -3.20 0.14
CA PHE A 42 2.98 -1.83 -0.07
C PHE A 42 3.83 -1.73 -1.32
N GLN A 43 3.44 -0.82 -2.21
CA GLN A 43 4.19 -0.45 -3.41
C GLN A 43 5.39 0.42 -3.02
N ASP A 44 6.45 0.44 -3.85
CA ASP A 44 7.71 1.12 -3.52
C ASP A 44 8.26 0.63 -2.17
N GLY A 45 8.40 -0.69 -2.06
CA GLY A 45 8.71 -1.40 -0.83
C GLY A 45 9.96 -0.91 -0.12
N GLN A 46 10.98 -0.48 -0.87
CA GLN A 46 12.21 0.10 -0.32
C GLN A 46 11.95 1.31 0.57
N ALA A 47 10.91 2.11 0.26
CA ALA A 47 10.57 3.31 1.02
C ALA A 47 9.64 3.01 2.21
N PHE A 48 8.70 2.09 2.04
CA PHE A 48 7.75 1.74 3.11
C PHE A 48 8.39 0.93 4.24
N LYS A 49 9.36 0.05 3.92
CA LYS A 49 10.09 -0.76 4.91
C LYS A 49 11.25 -0.04 5.60
N ASP A 50 11.66 1.12 5.12
CA ASP A 50 12.78 1.87 5.71
C ASP A 50 12.45 2.27 7.15
N GLU A 51 13.18 1.70 8.12
CA GLU A 51 12.96 1.96 9.55
C GLU A 51 13.31 3.39 9.96
N THR A 52 14.13 4.06 9.18
CA THR A 52 14.55 5.46 9.38
C THR A 52 13.80 6.44 8.47
N GLY A 53 13.03 5.89 7.52
CA GLY A 53 12.21 6.66 6.59
C GLY A 53 10.93 7.22 7.22
N ASP A 54 10.15 7.88 6.39
CA ASP A 54 8.92 8.51 6.85
C ASP A 54 7.81 7.50 7.17
N MET A 55 7.66 6.43 6.38
CA MET A 55 6.55 5.48 6.51
C MET A 55 6.74 4.47 7.63
N ARG A 56 7.91 3.83 7.74
CA ARG A 56 8.24 2.86 8.80
C ARG A 56 7.12 1.84 9.06
N ALA A 57 6.55 1.29 7.98
CA ALA A 57 5.30 0.54 8.05
C ALA A 57 5.38 -0.69 8.96
N GLN A 58 6.53 -1.39 9.02
CA GLN A 58 6.72 -2.50 9.95
C GLN A 58 6.60 -2.07 11.42
N ASN A 59 7.12 -0.89 11.79
CA ASN A 59 7.00 -0.40 13.17
C ASN A 59 5.55 -0.06 13.51
N VAL A 60 4.81 0.47 12.55
CA VAL A 60 3.37 0.75 12.69
C VAL A 60 2.61 -0.57 12.86
N MET A 61 2.87 -1.56 12.01
CA MET A 61 2.23 -2.87 12.07
C MET A 61 2.53 -3.58 13.40
N ASP A 62 3.79 -3.61 13.85
CA ASP A 62 4.18 -4.17 15.15
C ASP A 62 3.33 -3.61 16.29
N ASN A 63 3.19 -2.28 16.34
CA ASN A 63 2.46 -1.62 17.41
C ASN A 63 0.96 -1.86 17.33
N LEU A 64 0.35 -1.77 16.14
CA LEU A 64 -1.09 -1.92 15.98
C LEU A 64 -1.55 -3.37 16.18
N ILE A 65 -0.79 -4.35 15.69
CA ILE A 65 -1.07 -5.77 15.91
C ILE A 65 -0.95 -6.10 17.41
N TYR A 66 0.12 -5.63 18.07
CA TYR A 66 0.29 -5.83 19.52
C TYR A 66 -0.86 -5.25 20.33
N ARG A 67 -1.35 -4.07 19.95
CA ARG A 67 -2.49 -3.41 20.61
C ARG A 67 -3.84 -3.99 20.21
N ARG A 68 -3.88 -4.95 19.29
CA ARG A 68 -5.11 -5.53 18.74
C ARG A 68 -6.02 -4.49 18.08
N GLU A 69 -5.41 -3.49 17.45
CA GLU A 69 -6.11 -2.44 16.72
C GLU A 69 -6.27 -2.79 15.24
N ILE A 70 -5.49 -3.76 14.76
CA ILE A 70 -5.60 -4.37 13.43
C ILE A 70 -5.36 -5.88 13.55
N PRO A 71 -5.82 -6.69 12.56
CA PRO A 71 -5.56 -8.14 12.53
C PRO A 71 -4.07 -8.47 12.51
N VAL A 72 -3.71 -9.68 12.93
CA VAL A 72 -2.41 -10.28 12.59
C VAL A 72 -2.31 -10.37 11.07
N MET A 73 -1.27 -9.77 10.48
CA MET A 73 -1.13 -9.70 9.03
C MET A 73 0.30 -9.83 8.55
N ILE A 74 0.46 -10.52 7.45
CA ILE A 74 1.69 -10.51 6.67
C ILE A 74 1.76 -9.18 5.91
N GLY A 75 2.90 -8.49 6.01
CA GLY A 75 3.20 -7.31 5.20
C GLY A 75 4.12 -7.66 4.04
N VAL A 76 3.86 -7.12 2.87
CA VAL A 76 4.74 -7.28 1.71
C VAL A 76 5.17 -5.92 1.20
N PHE A 77 6.47 -5.76 1.02
CA PHE A 77 7.09 -4.55 0.50
C PHE A 77 7.66 -4.89 -0.87
N ILE A 78 6.99 -4.45 -1.95
CA ILE A 78 7.38 -4.80 -3.32
C ILE A 78 7.84 -3.56 -4.08
N ASN A 79 9.00 -3.68 -4.74
CA ASN A 79 9.51 -2.68 -5.66
C ASN A 79 8.92 -2.84 -7.06
N PRO A 80 8.89 -1.77 -7.87
CA PRO A 80 8.50 -1.88 -9.27
C PRO A 80 9.42 -2.83 -10.04
N GLY A 81 8.91 -3.40 -11.11
CA GLY A 81 9.66 -4.27 -12.00
C GLY A 81 10.83 -3.54 -12.65
N ARG A 82 11.92 -4.27 -12.85
CA ARG A 82 13.11 -3.81 -13.56
C ARG A 82 13.75 -4.96 -14.34
N ARG A 83 14.48 -4.66 -15.38
CA ARG A 83 15.36 -5.67 -15.99
C ARG A 83 16.53 -5.97 -15.04
N PRO A 84 17.13 -7.17 -15.12
CA PRO A 84 18.25 -7.55 -14.24
C PRO A 84 19.46 -6.60 -14.28
N ASP A 85 19.69 -5.92 -15.42
CA ASP A 85 20.77 -4.95 -15.64
C ASP A 85 20.47 -3.54 -15.12
N GLN A 86 19.22 -3.26 -14.72
CA GLN A 86 18.83 -1.96 -14.19
C GLN A 86 19.05 -1.87 -12.67
N PRO A 87 19.33 -0.66 -12.14
CA PRO A 87 19.54 -0.48 -10.71
C PRO A 87 18.30 -0.78 -9.89
N GLU A 88 18.50 -1.26 -8.67
CA GLU A 88 17.44 -1.43 -7.69
C GLU A 88 16.97 -0.05 -7.18
N PRO A 89 15.65 0.21 -7.07
CA PRO A 89 15.15 1.41 -6.41
C PRO A 89 15.63 1.52 -4.95
N THR A 90 15.84 2.76 -4.51
CA THR A 90 16.24 3.09 -3.15
C THR A 90 15.29 4.12 -2.56
N PRO A 91 15.29 4.37 -1.24
CA PRO A 91 14.47 5.44 -0.66
C PRO A 91 14.71 6.84 -1.24
N LYS A 92 15.87 7.04 -1.89
CA LYS A 92 16.25 8.32 -2.54
C LYS A 92 16.06 8.32 -4.06
N ASN A 93 16.00 7.15 -4.69
CA ASN A 93 15.76 6.97 -6.12
C ASN A 93 14.66 5.93 -6.33
N TRP A 94 13.46 6.37 -6.63
CA TRP A 94 12.26 5.53 -6.78
C TRP A 94 12.22 4.74 -8.10
N GLY A 95 13.20 4.95 -8.97
CA GLY A 95 13.35 4.19 -10.21
C GLY A 95 12.49 4.69 -11.37
N ASP A 96 11.94 5.90 -11.32
CA ASP A 96 11.07 6.43 -12.39
C ASP A 96 11.75 6.50 -13.77
N ARG A 97 13.09 6.60 -13.81
CA ARG A 97 13.86 6.66 -15.07
C ARG A 97 14.50 5.32 -15.44
N ASP A 98 14.75 4.49 -14.45
CA ASP A 98 15.64 3.33 -14.56
C ASP A 98 14.92 1.99 -14.34
N THR A 99 13.60 2.01 -14.18
CA THR A 99 12.78 0.82 -13.95
C THR A 99 11.49 0.86 -14.76
N ASN A 100 10.68 -0.18 -14.63
CA ASN A 100 9.37 -0.26 -15.25
C ASN A 100 8.26 0.52 -14.49
N ARG A 101 8.64 1.21 -13.39
CA ARG A 101 7.69 1.89 -12.48
C ARG A 101 6.65 2.77 -13.18
N PRO A 102 7.01 3.67 -14.12
CA PRO A 102 6.01 4.51 -14.78
C PRO A 102 5.00 3.71 -15.61
N THR A 103 5.43 2.59 -16.19
CA THR A 103 4.58 1.72 -16.99
C THR A 103 3.67 0.87 -16.10
N GLU A 104 4.21 0.21 -15.09
CA GLU A 104 3.44 -0.66 -14.20
C GLU A 104 2.45 0.13 -13.35
N TYR A 105 2.90 1.23 -12.75
CA TYR A 105 2.14 1.93 -11.73
C TYR A 105 1.12 2.93 -12.29
N ASN A 106 1.39 3.53 -13.45
CA ASN A 106 0.51 4.56 -14.01
C ASN A 106 -0.38 4.05 -15.16
N SER A 107 -0.26 2.78 -15.56
CA SER A 107 -1.20 2.17 -16.51
C SER A 107 -2.51 1.82 -15.80
N LEU A 108 -3.63 2.12 -16.45
CA LEU A 108 -4.97 1.91 -15.88
C LEU A 108 -5.60 0.59 -16.37
N ASP A 109 -4.76 -0.41 -16.57
CA ASP A 109 -5.15 -1.76 -16.99
C ASP A 109 -4.84 -2.81 -15.90
N ASP A 110 -5.22 -4.04 -16.15
CA ASP A 110 -5.12 -5.15 -15.19
C ASP A 110 -3.73 -5.78 -15.07
N ARG A 111 -2.76 -5.40 -15.93
CA ARG A 111 -1.45 -6.09 -15.99
C ARG A 111 -0.73 -6.08 -14.66
N TYR A 112 -0.61 -4.93 -14.01
CA TYR A 112 0.05 -4.90 -12.70
C TYR A 112 -0.76 -5.62 -11.62
N ALA A 113 -2.08 -5.58 -11.70
CA ALA A 113 -2.94 -6.39 -10.83
C ALA A 113 -2.66 -7.89 -10.98
N ARG A 114 -2.39 -8.35 -12.20
CA ARG A 114 -2.02 -9.74 -12.47
C ARG A 114 -0.63 -10.09 -11.90
N VAL A 115 0.35 -9.19 -11.95
CA VAL A 115 1.63 -9.41 -11.24
C VAL A 115 1.37 -9.69 -9.76
N ILE A 116 0.52 -8.89 -9.12
CA ILE A 116 0.22 -9.06 -7.69
C ILE A 116 -0.57 -10.35 -7.44
N THR A 117 -1.63 -10.61 -8.21
CA THR A 117 -2.56 -11.71 -7.91
C THR A 117 -2.14 -13.06 -8.49
N GLU A 118 -1.44 -13.08 -9.62
CA GLU A 118 -1.08 -14.32 -10.33
C GLU A 118 0.40 -14.72 -10.13
N GLU A 119 1.26 -13.78 -9.73
CA GLU A 119 2.69 -14.05 -9.53
C GLU A 119 3.10 -13.92 -8.06
N LEU A 120 2.86 -12.75 -7.42
CA LEU A 120 3.26 -12.50 -6.03
C LEU A 120 2.47 -13.35 -5.03
N MET A 121 1.14 -13.31 -5.06
CA MET A 121 0.32 -14.04 -4.09
C MET A 121 0.57 -15.56 -4.10
N PRO A 122 0.69 -16.22 -5.26
CA PRO A 122 1.07 -17.64 -5.31
C PRO A 122 2.48 -17.91 -4.76
N ALA A 123 3.43 -17.00 -4.95
CA ALA A 123 4.76 -17.11 -4.37
C ALA A 123 4.71 -17.06 -2.83
N LEU A 124 3.94 -16.12 -2.27
CA LEU A 124 3.74 -15.99 -0.82
C LEU A 124 3.03 -17.19 -0.20
N ALA A 125 2.04 -17.75 -0.90
CA ALA A 125 1.24 -18.87 -0.41
C ALA A 125 2.03 -20.18 -0.23
N LYS A 126 3.27 -20.25 -0.73
CA LYS A 126 4.17 -21.39 -0.50
C LYS A 126 4.69 -21.43 0.94
N ASP A 127 4.88 -20.26 1.54
CA ASP A 127 5.58 -20.13 2.83
C ASP A 127 4.67 -19.57 3.93
N TYR A 128 3.53 -18.95 3.56
CA TYR A 128 2.66 -18.25 4.50
C TYR A 128 1.20 -18.66 4.33
N ASN A 129 0.52 -18.91 5.45
CA ASN A 129 -0.92 -19.13 5.49
C ASN A 129 -1.66 -17.79 5.44
N ILE A 130 -1.92 -17.30 4.22
CA ILE A 130 -2.66 -16.06 3.98
C ILE A 130 -4.13 -16.39 3.76
N SER A 131 -5.03 -15.61 4.34
CA SER A 131 -6.47 -15.73 4.12
C SER A 131 -6.81 -15.72 2.63
N ARG A 132 -7.87 -16.40 2.25
CA ARG A 132 -8.44 -16.34 0.89
C ARG A 132 -9.57 -15.31 0.78
N ASP A 133 -9.97 -14.75 1.90
CA ASP A 133 -11.02 -13.73 1.94
C ASP A 133 -10.45 -12.38 1.46
N PRO A 134 -10.97 -11.79 0.37
CA PRO A 134 -10.50 -10.49 -0.12
C PRO A 134 -10.71 -9.34 0.90
N GLU A 135 -11.63 -9.50 1.87
CA GLU A 135 -11.76 -8.56 2.99
C GLU A 135 -10.53 -8.55 3.92
N MET A 136 -9.73 -9.61 3.87
CA MET A 136 -8.48 -9.72 4.63
C MET A 136 -7.27 -9.23 3.84
N HIS A 137 -7.45 -8.61 2.68
CA HIS A 137 -6.36 -8.10 1.85
C HIS A 137 -6.46 -6.59 1.65
N GLY A 138 -5.34 -5.93 1.94
CA GLY A 138 -5.12 -4.51 1.70
C GLY A 138 -3.91 -4.26 0.80
N ILE A 139 -3.93 -3.15 0.10
CA ILE A 139 -2.86 -2.71 -0.79
C ILE A 139 -2.68 -1.21 -0.68
N GLY A 140 -1.45 -0.71 -0.70
CA GLY A 140 -1.20 0.71 -0.54
C GLY A 140 0.09 1.18 -1.17
N GLY A 141 0.24 2.49 -1.25
CA GLY A 141 1.42 3.11 -1.81
C GLY A 141 1.40 4.63 -1.73
N SER A 142 2.44 5.24 -2.28
CA SER A 142 2.57 6.68 -2.39
C SER A 142 2.73 7.09 -3.85
N SER A 143 2.14 8.23 -4.24
CA SER A 143 2.28 8.80 -5.58
C SER A 143 1.83 7.80 -6.66
N SER A 144 2.69 7.43 -7.60
CA SER A 144 2.40 6.39 -8.58
C SER A 144 2.11 5.02 -7.94
N GLY A 145 2.74 4.70 -6.80
CA GLY A 145 2.43 3.49 -6.04
C GLY A 145 1.00 3.50 -5.46
N ALA A 146 0.45 4.66 -5.14
CA ALA A 146 -0.91 4.80 -4.65
C ALA A 146 -1.97 4.58 -5.74
N ILE A 147 -1.78 5.14 -6.93
CA ILE A 147 -2.69 4.85 -8.05
C ILE A 147 -2.57 3.40 -8.50
N ALA A 148 -1.36 2.80 -8.46
CA ALA A 148 -1.17 1.38 -8.72
C ALA A 148 -1.98 0.51 -7.74
N ALA A 149 -1.89 0.82 -6.44
CA ALA A 149 -2.67 0.13 -5.41
C ALA A 149 -4.19 0.25 -5.64
N PHE A 150 -4.66 1.45 -5.98
CA PHE A 150 -6.06 1.66 -6.33
C PHE A 150 -6.46 0.86 -7.58
N THR A 151 -5.64 0.88 -8.62
CA THR A 151 -5.89 0.14 -9.86
C THR A 151 -5.96 -1.37 -9.60
N VAL A 152 -5.06 -1.93 -8.78
CA VAL A 152 -5.13 -3.36 -8.39
C VAL A 152 -6.46 -3.70 -7.74
N ALA A 153 -6.89 -2.95 -6.75
CA ALA A 153 -8.18 -3.20 -6.08
C ALA A 153 -9.38 -2.92 -7.00
N TRP A 154 -9.26 -1.95 -7.92
CA TRP A 154 -10.27 -1.66 -8.92
C TRP A 154 -10.47 -2.78 -9.93
N GLU A 155 -9.39 -3.35 -10.44
CA GLU A 155 -9.42 -4.43 -11.42
C GLU A 155 -9.66 -5.81 -10.78
N ARG A 156 -9.19 -6.02 -9.53
CA ARG A 156 -9.26 -7.29 -8.82
C ARG A 156 -9.89 -7.13 -7.41
N PRO A 157 -11.16 -6.64 -7.33
CA PRO A 157 -11.87 -6.55 -6.05
C PRO A 157 -12.22 -7.93 -5.45
N ASP A 158 -12.08 -8.99 -6.23
CA ASP A 158 -12.12 -10.39 -5.82
C ASP A 158 -10.86 -10.82 -5.02
N HIS A 159 -9.79 -10.00 -5.05
CA HIS A 159 -8.56 -10.21 -4.30
C HIS A 159 -8.27 -9.12 -3.27
N PHE A 160 -8.50 -7.85 -3.58
CA PHE A 160 -8.16 -6.72 -2.71
C PHE A 160 -9.34 -5.79 -2.50
N ARG A 161 -9.66 -5.51 -1.23
CA ARG A 161 -10.80 -4.65 -0.87
C ARG A 161 -10.44 -3.44 -0.03
N LYS A 162 -9.19 -3.29 0.39
CA LYS A 162 -8.71 -2.16 1.21
C LYS A 162 -7.57 -1.43 0.51
N VAL A 163 -7.73 -0.12 0.30
CA VAL A 163 -6.76 0.72 -0.43
C VAL A 163 -6.27 1.85 0.46
N LEU A 164 -4.95 1.95 0.59
CA LEU A 164 -4.25 3.05 1.23
C LEU A 164 -3.56 3.90 0.17
N SER A 165 -3.96 5.16 0.04
CA SER A 165 -3.41 6.08 -0.94
C SER A 165 -2.80 7.30 -0.26
N ASN A 166 -1.47 7.46 -0.35
CA ASN A 166 -0.76 8.65 0.07
C ASN A 166 -0.31 9.45 -1.16
N VAL A 167 -0.66 10.74 -1.24
CA VAL A 167 -0.34 11.66 -2.34
C VAL A 167 -0.53 11.03 -3.73
N GLY A 168 -1.67 10.35 -3.92
CA GLY A 168 -1.92 9.50 -5.09
C GLY A 168 -1.84 10.24 -6.41
N SER A 169 -1.16 9.65 -7.39
CA SER A 169 -0.99 10.21 -8.75
C SER A 169 -2.23 10.03 -9.63
N PHE A 170 -3.41 10.39 -9.11
CA PHE A 170 -4.66 10.43 -9.90
C PHE A 170 -4.68 11.60 -10.87
N VAL A 171 -3.56 11.85 -11.50
CA VAL A 171 -3.28 12.95 -12.43
C VAL A 171 -2.94 12.43 -13.82
N ASN A 172 -2.83 13.33 -14.78
CA ASN A 172 -2.51 12.97 -16.16
C ASN A 172 -1.01 12.68 -16.36
N LEU A 173 -0.52 11.59 -15.74
CA LEU A 173 0.77 10.99 -16.12
C LEU A 173 0.56 10.00 -17.26
N ARG A 174 -0.41 9.09 -17.11
CA ARG A 174 -0.90 8.14 -18.13
C ARG A 174 -2.42 7.99 -18.06
N GLY A 175 -3.13 9.12 -17.86
CA GLY A 175 -4.58 9.14 -17.82
C GLY A 175 -5.22 8.96 -16.44
N GLY A 176 -4.46 8.94 -15.33
CA GLY A 176 -4.98 8.71 -13.97
C GLY A 176 -6.11 9.66 -13.55
N HIS A 177 -6.16 10.86 -14.13
CA HIS A 177 -7.20 11.88 -13.89
C HIS A 177 -8.60 11.47 -14.33
N VAL A 178 -8.76 10.36 -15.06
CA VAL A 178 -10.08 9.85 -15.49
C VAL A 178 -10.76 8.97 -14.44
N TYR A 179 -10.08 8.64 -13.32
CA TYR A 179 -10.68 7.77 -12.30
C TYR A 179 -11.95 8.32 -11.66
N PRO A 180 -12.09 9.62 -11.38
CA PRO A 180 -13.38 10.14 -10.87
C PRO A 180 -14.56 9.79 -11.77
N GLU A 181 -14.41 9.96 -13.08
CA GLU A 181 -15.45 9.63 -14.07
C GLU A 181 -15.66 8.12 -14.21
N LYS A 182 -14.57 7.33 -14.19
CA LYS A 182 -14.67 5.84 -14.19
C LYS A 182 -15.45 5.35 -12.97
N VAL A 183 -15.21 5.92 -11.79
CA VAL A 183 -15.91 5.56 -10.55
C VAL A 183 -17.40 5.87 -10.65
N LEU A 184 -17.76 7.04 -11.18
CA LEU A 184 -19.15 7.44 -11.34
C LEU A 184 -19.89 6.58 -12.36
N ALA A 185 -19.25 6.21 -13.46
CA ALA A 185 -19.83 5.44 -14.55
C ALA A 185 -19.98 3.94 -14.24
N ALA A 186 -19.08 3.37 -13.46
CA ALA A 186 -19.08 1.93 -13.17
C ALA A 186 -20.09 1.55 -12.07
N GLU A 187 -20.44 0.27 -12.01
CA GLU A 187 -21.08 -0.29 -10.83
C GLU A 187 -20.14 -0.19 -9.61
N LYS A 188 -20.75 0.00 -8.43
CA LYS A 188 -19.99 0.11 -7.18
C LYS A 188 -19.25 -1.19 -6.91
N LYS A 189 -17.94 -1.09 -6.75
CA LYS A 189 -17.08 -2.22 -6.36
C LYS A 189 -16.98 -2.32 -4.84
N PRO A 190 -16.80 -3.50 -4.25
CA PRO A 190 -16.71 -3.68 -2.80
C PRO A 190 -15.32 -3.31 -2.28
N ILE A 191 -14.87 -2.08 -2.50
CA ILE A 191 -13.58 -1.59 -2.02
C ILE A 191 -13.76 -0.45 -1.03
N ARG A 192 -12.86 -0.39 -0.05
CA ARG A 192 -12.71 0.66 0.96
C ARG A 192 -11.44 1.44 0.68
N VAL A 193 -11.47 2.76 0.74
CA VAL A 193 -10.36 3.61 0.32
C VAL A 193 -10.05 4.67 1.36
N TYR A 194 -8.79 4.77 1.77
CA TYR A 194 -8.30 5.91 2.55
C TYR A 194 -7.38 6.75 1.67
N LEU A 195 -7.72 8.04 1.51
CA LEU A 195 -6.94 9.02 0.74
C LEU A 195 -6.23 9.99 1.68
N CYS A 196 -4.96 10.26 1.41
CA CYS A 196 -4.17 11.24 2.15
C CYS A 196 -3.41 12.12 1.16
N ASP A 197 -3.51 13.43 1.30
CA ASP A 197 -2.78 14.40 0.46
C ASP A 197 -2.64 15.75 1.16
N GLY A 198 -1.88 16.67 0.57
CA GLY A 198 -1.63 18.01 1.08
C GLY A 198 -1.93 19.11 0.07
N ARG A 199 -2.44 20.25 0.58
CA ARG A 199 -2.78 21.42 -0.24
C ARG A 199 -1.57 22.05 -0.96
N ASN A 200 -0.34 21.75 -0.50
CA ASN A 200 0.89 22.22 -1.11
C ASN A 200 1.56 21.13 -2.00
N ASP A 201 0.83 20.11 -2.38
CA ASP A 201 1.30 19.15 -3.38
C ASP A 201 1.45 19.81 -4.77
N ASN A 202 1.96 19.09 -5.75
CA ASN A 202 2.18 19.58 -7.11
C ASN A 202 0.90 20.21 -7.69
N ARG A 203 0.96 21.50 -8.04
CA ARG A 203 -0.20 22.34 -8.35
C ARG A 203 -0.63 22.34 -9.81
N GLY A 204 -0.07 21.48 -10.65
CA GLY A 204 -0.42 21.45 -12.08
C GLY A 204 0.04 22.67 -12.88
N LEU A 205 1.01 23.45 -12.39
CA LEU A 205 1.57 24.55 -13.14
C LEU A 205 2.56 24.07 -14.19
N ARG A 206 2.30 24.40 -15.44
CA ARG A 206 3.20 24.13 -16.58
C ARG A 206 4.37 25.11 -16.58
N ARG A 207 5.43 24.78 -17.33
CA ARG A 207 6.63 25.66 -17.44
C ARG A 207 6.31 27.06 -17.98
N ASN A 208 5.28 27.21 -18.79
CA ASN A 208 4.81 28.50 -19.33
C ASN A 208 3.87 29.25 -18.35
N GLY A 209 3.65 28.74 -17.14
CA GLY A 209 2.78 29.34 -16.12
C GLY A 209 1.29 29.00 -16.27
N GLU A 210 0.88 28.26 -17.31
CA GLU A 210 -0.50 27.84 -17.45
C GLU A 210 -0.85 26.77 -16.42
N TYR A 211 -2.07 26.86 -15.87
CA TYR A 211 -2.62 25.86 -14.96
C TYR A 211 -3.28 24.71 -15.75
N ASP A 212 -2.89 23.50 -15.41
CA ASP A 212 -3.47 22.26 -15.92
C ASP A 212 -4.06 21.48 -14.76
N GLU A 213 -5.38 21.57 -14.57
CA GLU A 213 -6.09 20.89 -13.47
C GLU A 213 -5.88 19.36 -13.48
N THR A 214 -5.66 18.77 -14.67
CA THR A 214 -5.42 17.33 -14.77
C THR A 214 -4.08 16.89 -14.17
N ARG A 215 -3.22 17.85 -13.85
CA ARG A 215 -1.90 17.67 -13.24
C ARG A 215 -1.78 18.29 -11.84
N ASP A 216 -2.89 18.74 -11.25
CA ASP A 216 -2.95 19.20 -9.86
C ASP A 216 -3.28 18.00 -8.95
N TRP A 217 -2.28 17.52 -8.19
CA TRP A 217 -2.43 16.31 -7.36
C TRP A 217 -3.52 16.47 -6.33
N PHE A 218 -3.47 17.54 -5.53
CA PHE A 218 -4.47 17.75 -4.48
C PHE A 218 -5.88 17.88 -5.04
N TYR A 219 -6.05 18.65 -6.11
CA TYR A 219 -7.35 18.81 -6.77
C TYR A 219 -7.90 17.47 -7.28
N GLN A 220 -7.05 16.64 -7.91
CA GLN A 220 -7.49 15.35 -8.45
C GLN A 220 -7.79 14.33 -7.35
N ASN A 221 -7.04 14.33 -6.23
CA ASN A 221 -7.36 13.50 -5.06
C ASN A 221 -8.71 13.91 -4.44
N VAL A 222 -9.00 15.22 -4.35
CA VAL A 222 -10.31 15.72 -3.89
C VAL A 222 -11.43 15.32 -4.86
N ARG A 223 -11.20 15.38 -6.18
CA ARG A 223 -12.19 14.91 -7.18
C ARG A 223 -12.50 13.43 -7.02
N LEU A 224 -11.46 12.61 -6.85
CA LEU A 224 -11.65 11.17 -6.63
C LEU A 224 -12.43 10.91 -5.34
N MET A 225 -12.08 11.57 -4.24
CA MET A 225 -12.82 11.46 -2.98
C MET A 225 -14.31 11.79 -3.16
N LYS A 226 -14.61 12.89 -3.85
CA LYS A 226 -16.02 13.30 -4.13
C LYS A 226 -16.76 12.26 -4.97
N ALA A 227 -16.12 11.71 -6.01
CA ALA A 227 -16.71 10.67 -6.86
C ALA A 227 -17.01 9.39 -6.05
N LEU A 228 -16.04 8.94 -5.23
CA LEU A 228 -16.21 7.79 -4.34
C LEU A 228 -17.36 8.02 -3.34
N THR A 229 -17.41 9.19 -2.71
CA THR A 229 -18.48 9.56 -1.77
C THR A 229 -19.84 9.58 -2.45
N GLN A 230 -19.94 10.24 -3.61
CA GLN A 230 -21.19 10.32 -4.38
C GLN A 230 -21.71 8.94 -4.79
N LYS A 231 -20.78 8.01 -5.11
CA LYS A 231 -21.13 6.63 -5.48
C LYS A 231 -21.40 5.73 -4.26
N GLY A 232 -21.26 6.26 -3.04
CA GLY A 232 -21.55 5.56 -1.79
C GLY A 232 -20.45 4.55 -1.40
N TYR A 233 -19.19 4.75 -1.83
CA TYR A 233 -18.08 3.95 -1.35
C TYR A 233 -17.77 4.23 0.12
N ASP A 234 -17.20 3.25 0.80
CA ASP A 234 -16.61 3.42 2.11
C ASP A 234 -15.25 4.12 1.94
N VAL A 235 -15.23 5.43 2.09
CA VAL A 235 -14.09 6.31 1.86
C VAL A 235 -13.82 7.20 3.05
N ASN A 236 -12.55 7.33 3.43
CA ASN A 236 -12.07 8.33 4.38
C ASN A 236 -10.89 9.08 3.80
N TYR A 237 -10.57 10.24 4.37
CA TYR A 237 -9.48 11.06 3.87
C TYR A 237 -8.87 11.95 4.95
N ALA A 238 -7.61 12.33 4.74
CA ALA A 238 -6.92 13.33 5.53
C ALA A 238 -6.24 14.34 4.61
N TRP A 239 -6.64 15.61 4.71
CA TRP A 239 -6.06 16.70 3.94
C TRP A 239 -5.17 17.56 4.82
N GLY A 240 -3.86 17.55 4.53
CA GLY A 240 -2.86 18.35 5.22
C GLY A 240 -2.44 19.62 4.46
N MET A 241 -1.36 20.22 4.95
CA MET A 241 -0.66 21.34 4.29
C MET A 241 0.70 20.89 3.71
N ASN A 242 0.94 19.59 3.66
CA ASN A 242 2.18 19.02 3.15
C ASN A 242 2.30 19.19 1.63
N ASN A 243 3.53 19.06 1.17
CA ASN A 243 3.89 18.92 -0.25
C ASN A 243 3.86 17.44 -0.68
N HIS A 244 4.25 17.18 -1.94
CA HIS A 244 4.37 15.82 -2.48
C HIS A 244 5.45 15.02 -1.75
N GLY A 245 5.05 14.16 -0.81
CA GLY A 245 6.00 13.37 -0.02
C GLY A 245 5.33 12.42 0.97
N GLN A 246 6.15 11.67 1.69
CA GLN A 246 5.70 10.62 2.60
C GLN A 246 5.55 11.07 4.07
N LYS A 247 6.10 12.22 4.44
CA LYS A 247 6.20 12.64 5.84
C LYS A 247 4.83 12.74 6.54
N PHE A 248 3.86 13.36 5.89
CA PHE A 248 2.51 13.47 6.44
C PHE A 248 1.81 12.11 6.46
N GLY A 249 1.88 11.37 5.34
CA GLY A 249 1.33 10.01 5.26
C GLY A 249 1.91 9.07 6.32
N GLY A 250 3.22 9.14 6.56
CA GLY A 250 3.88 8.34 7.60
C GLY A 250 3.45 8.75 9.02
N ALA A 251 3.20 10.02 9.27
CA ALA A 251 2.70 10.50 10.56
C ALA A 251 1.30 9.97 10.90
N ILE A 252 0.44 9.84 9.87
CA ILE A 252 -0.95 9.36 10.04
C ILE A 252 -1.14 7.89 9.60
N LEU A 253 -0.08 7.18 9.22
CA LEU A 253 -0.18 5.77 8.81
C LEU A 253 -0.87 4.89 9.86
N PRO A 254 -0.63 5.07 11.17
CA PRO A 254 -1.37 4.31 12.18
C PRO A 254 -2.89 4.53 12.10
N GLU A 255 -3.35 5.77 11.87
CA GLU A 255 -4.76 6.09 11.73
C GLU A 255 -5.35 5.48 10.46
N MET A 256 -4.66 5.61 9.32
CA MET A 256 -5.09 5.00 8.06
C MET A 256 -5.26 3.49 8.19
N MET A 257 -4.30 2.81 8.83
CA MET A 257 -4.35 1.37 9.05
C MET A 257 -5.51 0.97 9.98
N ARG A 258 -5.71 1.66 11.11
CA ARG A 258 -6.85 1.41 12.00
C ARG A 258 -8.18 1.53 11.27
N TRP A 259 -8.33 2.59 10.49
CA TRP A 259 -9.58 2.82 9.79
C TRP A 259 -9.86 1.77 8.71
N LEU A 260 -8.85 1.41 7.93
CA LEU A 260 -8.97 0.39 6.88
C LEU A 260 -9.32 -0.99 7.47
N TRP A 261 -8.77 -1.33 8.63
CA TRP A 261 -8.91 -2.63 9.26
C TRP A 261 -9.89 -2.66 10.44
N ARG A 262 -10.69 -1.60 10.64
CA ARG A 262 -11.57 -1.44 11.81
C ARG A 262 -12.59 -2.56 12.02
N ASP A 263 -12.98 -3.29 10.97
CA ASP A 263 -13.91 -4.42 11.04
C ASP A 263 -13.18 -5.77 10.93
N GLY A 264 -11.85 -5.75 10.89
CA GLY A 264 -11.04 -6.96 10.78
C GLY A 264 -11.05 -7.74 12.09
N PRO A 265 -10.99 -9.08 12.03
CA PRO A 265 -10.90 -9.89 13.23
C PRO A 265 -9.58 -9.62 13.94
N VAL A 266 -9.65 -9.28 15.22
CA VAL A 266 -8.47 -9.17 16.09
C VAL A 266 -8.42 -10.37 17.02
N SER A 267 -7.21 -10.85 17.32
CA SER A 267 -7.06 -11.97 18.23
C SER A 267 -7.56 -11.61 19.62
N THR A 268 -8.31 -12.54 20.22
CA THR A 268 -8.72 -12.49 21.63
C THR A 268 -7.82 -13.33 22.52
N ASP A 269 -6.87 -14.09 21.94
CA ASP A 269 -5.91 -14.89 22.69
C ASP A 269 -4.92 -13.98 23.44
N PRO A 270 -4.86 -14.02 24.78
CA PRO A 270 -3.88 -13.27 25.57
C PRO A 270 -2.43 -13.51 25.12
N LYS A 271 -2.12 -14.72 24.63
CA LYS A 271 -0.78 -15.12 24.16
C LYS A 271 -0.31 -14.36 22.93
N ASP A 272 -1.21 -13.86 22.09
CA ASP A 272 -0.85 -13.12 20.90
C ASP A 272 -0.13 -11.80 21.19
N THR A 273 -0.38 -11.24 22.35
CA THR A 273 0.24 -9.96 22.73
C THR A 273 1.25 -10.14 23.86
N VAL A 274 0.87 -10.80 24.94
CA VAL A 274 1.66 -10.86 26.16
C VAL A 274 2.69 -11.97 26.12
N GLU A 275 2.29 -13.17 25.77
CA GLU A 275 3.18 -14.34 25.86
C GLU A 275 4.08 -14.51 24.63
N ARG A 276 3.60 -14.18 23.43
CA ARG A 276 4.39 -14.32 22.21
C ARG A 276 5.28 -13.13 21.90
N GLY A 277 4.93 -11.94 22.36
CA GLY A 277 5.62 -10.73 21.97
C GLY A 277 6.10 -9.84 23.07
N PHE A 278 5.67 -10.05 24.31
CA PHE A 278 6.03 -9.21 25.44
C PHE A 278 6.85 -10.03 26.46
N ARG A 279 8.16 -9.80 26.49
CA ARG A 279 8.97 -10.23 27.62
C ARG A 279 8.73 -9.24 28.76
N GLN A 280 8.09 -9.69 29.83
CA GLN A 280 8.03 -8.88 31.06
C GLN A 280 9.47 -8.48 31.46
N PRO A 281 9.69 -7.23 31.87
CA PRO A 281 10.98 -6.85 32.43
C PRO A 281 11.32 -7.83 33.56
N VAL A 282 12.46 -8.48 33.47
CA VAL A 282 12.94 -9.32 34.56
C VAL A 282 13.11 -8.41 35.76
N ALA A 283 12.33 -8.64 36.83
CA ALA A 283 12.48 -7.91 38.03
C ALA A 283 13.95 -8.06 38.51
N LYS A 284 14.68 -6.94 38.57
CA LYS A 284 16.02 -6.95 39.12
C LYS A 284 15.87 -7.50 40.56
N LYS A 285 16.43 -8.69 40.80
CA LYS A 285 16.60 -9.17 42.15
C LYS A 285 17.49 -8.16 42.85
N GLY A 286 16.93 -7.45 43.86
CA GLY A 286 17.66 -6.59 44.74
C GLY A 286 18.66 -7.35 45.59
#